data_c8781dbd504959edebb6b30769f32634
#
_entry.id   c8781dbd504959edebb6b30769f32634
#
_cell.length_a   1.000
_cell.length_b   1.000
_cell.length_c   1.000
_cell.angle_alpha   90.00
_cell.angle_beta   90.00
_cell.angle_gamma   90.00
#
_symmetry.space_group_name_H-M   'P 1'
#
loop_
_entity.id
_entity.type
_entity.pdbx_description
1 polymer ?
#
loop_
_entity_poly.entity_id
_entity_poly.type
_entity_poly.pdbx_seq_one_letter_code
_entity_poly.pdbx_strand_id
1 'polypeptide(L)'
;MRIILSPAKKMRYDENGPEVRDLPVFLSDAEKIRSVLKEKSFSELKALWACNDKITEQNIERLSSMNLKEKLTPAILSYDGIAYQYMAPTVFETEMLRYVQEHLRILSGFYGILKPMDGVSPYRLEMQAKLEICGAKNLYAYWGDRLYRELRDSSGIIVNLASKEYAKCIEKYLQSGDRYISCNFYEEVQGKLVQKGVYCKMARGEMVRFMAENRIEEPEEIRQFSVMGYRFSEALSSEKEYIFVRK
;
A
#
# COMPACT_ATOMS: atom_id res chain seq x y z
N MET A 1 -7.20 1.56 -15.45
CA MET A 1 -6.30 2.35 -14.57
C MET A 1 -6.01 1.58 -13.29
N ARG A 2 -4.78 1.65 -12.77
CA ARG A 2 -4.40 1.05 -11.47
C ARG A 2 -4.00 2.13 -10.47
N ILE A 3 -4.33 1.91 -9.21
CA ILE A 3 -3.96 2.79 -8.09
C ILE A 3 -3.05 2.00 -7.18
N ILE A 4 -1.87 2.51 -6.83
CA ILE A 4 -0.98 1.88 -5.87
C ILE A 4 -0.98 2.62 -4.54
N LEU A 5 -1.03 1.86 -3.44
CA LEU A 5 -1.03 2.38 -2.07
C LEU A 5 -0.02 1.60 -1.22
N SER A 6 0.57 2.28 -0.24
CA SER A 6 1.42 1.62 0.77
C SER A 6 0.58 0.84 1.78
N PRO A 7 1.11 -0.22 2.38
CA PRO A 7 0.50 -0.91 3.51
C PRO A 7 0.60 -0.04 4.78
N ALA A 8 0.06 -0.53 5.87
CA ALA A 8 0.31 0.00 7.21
C ALA A 8 1.24 -0.93 8.00
N LYS A 9 2.01 -0.36 8.94
CA LYS A 9 2.85 -1.14 9.86
C LYS A 9 2.03 -1.95 10.86
N LYS A 10 0.83 -1.45 11.19
CA LYS A 10 -0.12 -2.06 12.10
C LYS A 10 -1.17 -2.81 11.32
N MET A 11 -1.50 -3.98 11.78
CA MET A 11 -2.53 -4.83 11.19
C MET A 11 -3.38 -5.44 12.30
N ARG A 12 -4.64 -5.74 11.96
CA ARG A 12 -5.59 -6.44 12.82
C ARG A 12 -6.11 -7.70 12.12
N TYR A 13 -6.48 -8.67 12.91
CA TYR A 13 -7.33 -9.77 12.51
C TYR A 13 -8.77 -9.42 12.88
N ASP A 14 -9.70 -9.67 11.98
CA ASP A 14 -11.12 -9.46 12.19
C ASP A 14 -11.85 -10.77 11.93
N GLU A 15 -12.27 -11.44 13.01
CA GLU A 15 -12.95 -12.73 12.95
C GLU A 15 -14.36 -12.62 12.38
N ASN A 16 -15.00 -11.45 12.54
CA ASN A 16 -16.36 -11.17 12.10
C ASN A 16 -16.40 -10.34 10.81
N GLY A 17 -15.25 -10.18 10.16
CA GLY A 17 -15.13 -9.42 8.91
C GLY A 17 -15.80 -10.15 7.73
N PRO A 18 -15.96 -9.45 6.59
CA PRO A 18 -16.48 -10.09 5.39
C PRO A 18 -15.53 -11.17 4.89
N GLU A 19 -16.09 -12.12 4.13
CA GLU A 19 -15.30 -13.19 3.51
C GLU A 19 -14.25 -12.63 2.55
N VAL A 20 -13.09 -13.26 2.55
CA VAL A 20 -12.03 -12.99 1.59
C VAL A 20 -12.45 -13.51 0.21
N ARG A 21 -12.05 -12.82 -0.86
CA ARG A 21 -12.38 -13.25 -2.23
C ARG A 21 -11.35 -14.21 -2.80
N ASP A 22 -10.08 -13.91 -2.57
CA ASP A 22 -8.96 -14.66 -3.13
C ASP A 22 -7.82 -14.76 -2.13
N LEU A 23 -6.85 -15.63 -2.42
CA LEU A 23 -5.53 -15.63 -1.78
C LEU A 23 -4.57 -14.71 -2.55
N PRO A 24 -3.55 -14.15 -1.87
CA PRO A 24 -2.54 -13.33 -2.53
C PRO A 24 -1.86 -14.04 -3.69
N VAL A 25 -1.69 -13.37 -4.82
CA VAL A 25 -1.09 -13.95 -6.04
C VAL A 25 0.32 -14.50 -5.80
N PHE A 26 1.08 -13.90 -4.89
CA PHE A 26 2.43 -14.34 -4.51
C PHE A 26 2.46 -15.09 -3.17
N LEU A 27 1.42 -15.89 -2.87
CA LEU A 27 1.33 -16.63 -1.60
C LEU A 27 2.54 -17.54 -1.37
N SER A 28 3.02 -18.24 -2.40
CA SER A 28 4.21 -19.11 -2.30
C SER A 28 5.49 -18.33 -1.93
N ASP A 29 5.61 -17.10 -2.39
CA ASP A 29 6.71 -16.20 -2.03
C ASP A 29 6.57 -15.72 -0.58
N ALA A 30 5.35 -15.43 -0.13
CA ALA A 30 5.07 -15.10 1.27
C ALA A 30 5.41 -16.28 2.20
N GLU A 31 5.15 -17.53 1.80
CA GLU A 31 5.55 -18.72 2.54
C GLU A 31 7.09 -18.83 2.69
N LYS A 32 7.85 -18.54 1.62
CA LYS A 32 9.32 -18.50 1.69
C LYS A 32 9.82 -17.41 2.63
N ILE A 33 9.25 -16.20 2.51
CA ILE A 33 9.59 -15.08 3.42
C ILE A 33 9.30 -15.48 4.87
N ARG A 34 8.11 -16.05 5.14
CA ARG A 34 7.75 -16.55 6.47
C ARG A 34 8.76 -17.55 7.01
N SER A 35 9.19 -18.51 6.19
CA SER A 35 10.18 -19.53 6.60
C SER A 35 11.50 -18.88 6.99
N VAL A 36 12.02 -17.97 6.17
CA VAL A 36 13.26 -17.24 6.48
C VAL A 36 13.13 -16.39 7.75
N LEU A 37 11.97 -15.75 7.97
CA LEU A 37 11.75 -14.98 9.20
C LEU A 37 11.70 -15.87 10.44
N LYS A 38 11.15 -17.08 10.36
CA LYS A 38 11.08 -18.04 11.49
C LYS A 38 12.44 -18.57 11.91
N GLU A 39 13.44 -18.56 11.04
CA GLU A 39 14.81 -18.98 11.35
C GLU A 39 15.62 -17.91 12.07
N LYS A 40 15.12 -16.67 12.14
CA LYS A 40 15.84 -15.55 12.74
C LYS A 40 15.66 -15.49 14.26
N SER A 41 16.74 -15.12 14.94
CA SER A 41 16.73 -14.82 16.37
C SER A 41 15.91 -13.56 16.71
N PHE A 42 15.54 -13.42 17.98
CA PHE A 42 14.87 -12.21 18.49
C PHE A 42 15.61 -10.92 18.11
N SER A 43 16.93 -10.89 18.31
CA SER A 43 17.75 -9.71 18.01
C SER A 43 17.77 -9.35 16.53
N GLU A 44 17.84 -10.35 15.66
CA GLU A 44 17.78 -10.14 14.21
C GLU A 44 16.40 -9.62 13.77
N LEU A 45 15.31 -10.20 14.28
CA LEU A 45 13.95 -9.74 13.99
C LEU A 45 13.71 -8.33 14.50
N LYS A 46 14.17 -8.01 15.71
CA LYS A 46 14.09 -6.65 16.28
C LYS A 46 14.80 -5.63 15.39
N ALA A 47 16.00 -5.95 14.93
CA ALA A 47 16.77 -5.10 14.03
C ALA A 47 16.10 -4.97 12.66
N LEU A 48 15.60 -6.08 12.09
CA LEU A 48 14.92 -6.12 10.79
C LEU A 48 13.63 -5.29 10.78
N TRP A 49 12.83 -5.40 11.85
CA TRP A 49 11.55 -4.68 11.99
C TRP A 49 11.71 -3.26 12.55
N ALA A 50 12.92 -2.89 12.97
CA ALA A 50 13.26 -1.58 13.54
C ALA A 50 12.21 -1.13 14.58
N CYS A 51 11.96 -1.96 15.60
CA CYS A 51 10.97 -1.71 16.63
C CYS A 51 11.48 -2.08 18.04
N ASN A 52 10.71 -1.71 19.08
CA ASN A 52 11.02 -2.04 20.46
C ASN A 52 10.70 -3.51 20.80
N ASP A 53 11.16 -4.00 21.97
CA ASP A 53 11.00 -5.39 22.38
C ASP A 53 9.56 -5.84 22.42
N LYS A 54 8.66 -5.06 23.01
CA LYS A 54 7.23 -5.38 23.09
C LYS A 54 6.60 -5.62 21.71
N ILE A 55 6.93 -4.77 20.72
CA ILE A 55 6.43 -4.93 19.34
C ILE A 55 7.10 -6.15 18.69
N THR A 56 8.37 -6.42 18.99
CA THR A 56 9.10 -7.58 18.47
C THR A 56 8.45 -8.87 18.98
N GLU A 57 8.22 -9.01 20.29
CA GLU A 57 7.53 -10.14 20.92
C GLU A 57 6.18 -10.41 20.29
N GLN A 58 5.34 -9.38 20.19
CA GLN A 58 4.02 -9.50 19.57
C GLN A 58 4.09 -10.01 18.11
N ASN A 59 5.07 -9.57 17.34
CA ASN A 59 5.19 -10.00 15.94
C ASN A 59 5.85 -11.39 15.81
N ILE A 60 6.67 -11.81 16.75
CA ILE A 60 7.17 -13.19 16.83
C ILE A 60 6.00 -14.14 17.13
N GLU A 61 5.15 -13.80 18.09
CA GLU A 61 3.94 -14.58 18.38
C GLU A 61 3.03 -14.72 17.16
N ARG A 62 2.76 -13.60 16.46
CA ARG A 62 2.03 -13.60 15.19
C ARG A 62 2.69 -14.48 14.13
N LEU A 63 4.00 -14.35 13.95
CA LEU A 63 4.76 -15.14 12.98
C LEU A 63 4.69 -16.64 13.29
N SER A 64 4.74 -17.00 14.56
CA SER A 64 4.70 -18.41 15.02
C SER A 64 3.34 -19.05 14.75
N SER A 65 2.24 -18.33 15.04
CA SER A 65 0.85 -18.80 14.87
C SER A 65 0.29 -18.54 13.47
N MET A 66 1.01 -17.84 12.60
CA MET A 66 0.54 -17.41 11.28
C MET A 66 0.14 -18.59 10.40
N ASN A 67 -1.09 -18.57 9.91
CA ASN A 67 -1.57 -19.42 8.83
C ASN A 67 -1.90 -18.52 7.63
N LEU A 68 -1.35 -18.83 6.45
CA LEU A 68 -1.52 -18.02 5.24
C LEU A 68 -2.74 -18.44 4.39
N LYS A 69 -3.50 -19.45 4.85
CA LYS A 69 -4.63 -20.02 4.11
C LYS A 69 -5.94 -20.02 4.92
N GLU A 70 -5.86 -19.81 6.23
CA GLU A 70 -7.01 -19.87 7.14
C GLU A 70 -7.00 -18.68 8.09
N LYS A 71 -8.16 -18.32 8.63
CA LYS A 71 -8.34 -17.20 9.55
C LYS A 71 -7.77 -15.90 8.96
N LEU A 72 -8.20 -15.60 7.75
CA LEU A 72 -7.73 -14.46 7.00
C LEU A 72 -8.71 -13.29 7.11
N THR A 73 -8.18 -12.10 7.01
CA THR A 73 -8.95 -10.85 6.91
C THR A 73 -8.66 -10.20 5.55
N PRO A 74 -9.66 -9.63 4.84
CA PRO A 74 -9.39 -8.85 3.63
C PRO A 74 -8.31 -7.78 3.86
N ALA A 75 -7.34 -7.66 2.96
CA ALA A 75 -6.18 -6.79 3.11
C ALA A 75 -6.57 -5.35 3.43
N ILE A 76 -7.55 -4.79 2.73
CA ILE A 76 -8.02 -3.41 2.93
C ILE A 76 -8.58 -3.17 4.34
N LEU A 77 -9.11 -4.19 5.00
CA LEU A 77 -9.66 -4.15 6.36
C LEU A 77 -8.64 -4.54 7.42
N SER A 78 -7.62 -5.33 7.04
CA SER A 78 -6.57 -5.78 7.96
C SER A 78 -5.56 -4.69 8.28
N TYR A 79 -5.19 -3.83 7.31
CA TYR A 79 -4.27 -2.74 7.57
C TYR A 79 -4.90 -1.66 8.45
N ASP A 80 -4.27 -1.38 9.61
CA ASP A 80 -4.69 -0.37 10.59
C ASP A 80 -3.65 0.77 10.64
N GLY A 81 -3.82 1.75 9.79
CA GLY A 81 -2.96 2.91 9.69
C GLY A 81 -3.72 4.14 9.20
N ILE A 82 -3.11 5.31 9.34
CA ILE A 82 -3.76 6.61 9.07
C ILE A 82 -4.43 6.64 7.69
N ALA A 83 -3.78 6.16 6.63
CA ALA A 83 -4.38 6.15 5.30
C ALA A 83 -5.64 5.27 5.24
N TYR A 84 -5.64 4.12 5.90
CA TYR A 84 -6.80 3.21 5.94
C TYR A 84 -7.93 3.74 6.82
N GLN A 85 -7.61 4.43 7.92
CA GLN A 85 -8.60 5.10 8.76
C GLN A 85 -9.34 6.20 7.99
N TYR A 86 -8.62 7.00 7.20
CA TYR A 86 -9.20 8.07 6.39
C TYR A 86 -9.88 7.54 5.10
N MET A 87 -9.40 6.45 4.53
CA MET A 87 -10.11 5.72 3.48
C MET A 87 -11.43 5.17 3.98
N ALA A 88 -11.48 4.73 5.25
CA ALA A 88 -12.65 4.17 5.93
C ALA A 88 -13.35 3.03 5.14
N PRO A 89 -12.64 1.96 4.76
CA PRO A 89 -13.21 0.91 3.90
C PRO A 89 -14.35 0.12 4.54
N THR A 90 -14.52 0.21 5.85
CA THR A 90 -15.63 -0.44 6.59
C THR A 90 -17.00 0.14 6.28
N VAL A 91 -17.06 1.35 5.72
CA VAL A 91 -18.31 2.02 5.33
C VAL A 91 -18.48 2.08 3.80
N PHE A 92 -17.68 1.34 3.05
CA PHE A 92 -17.81 1.28 1.60
C PHE A 92 -19.06 0.48 1.20
N GLU A 93 -19.84 1.06 0.34
CA GLU A 93 -20.94 0.39 -0.34
C GLU A 93 -20.42 -0.60 -1.41
N THR A 94 -21.29 -1.48 -1.89
CA THR A 94 -20.94 -2.54 -2.84
C THR A 94 -20.21 -2.01 -4.08
N GLU A 95 -20.64 -0.87 -4.62
CA GLU A 95 -20.01 -0.28 -5.81
C GLU A 95 -18.62 0.28 -5.53
N MET A 96 -18.41 0.87 -4.36
CA MET A 96 -17.10 1.34 -3.93
C MET A 96 -16.14 0.16 -3.71
N LEU A 97 -16.62 -0.93 -3.08
CA LEU A 97 -15.84 -2.16 -2.90
C LEU A 97 -15.46 -2.80 -4.25
N ARG A 98 -16.39 -2.77 -5.23
CA ARG A 98 -16.12 -3.24 -6.59
C ARG A 98 -15.03 -2.40 -7.25
N TYR A 99 -15.17 -1.08 -7.19
CA TYR A 99 -14.20 -0.13 -7.74
C TYR A 99 -12.80 -0.36 -7.16
N VAL A 100 -12.66 -0.37 -5.82
CA VAL A 100 -11.33 -0.57 -5.22
C VAL A 100 -10.77 -1.97 -5.52
N GLN A 101 -11.59 -3.01 -5.57
CA GLN A 101 -11.14 -4.37 -5.93
C GLN A 101 -10.55 -4.41 -7.35
N GLU A 102 -11.13 -3.67 -8.26
CA GLU A 102 -10.66 -3.58 -9.62
C GLU A 102 -9.40 -2.73 -9.73
N HIS A 103 -9.40 -1.53 -9.18
CA HIS A 103 -8.38 -0.52 -9.43
C HIS A 103 -7.25 -0.49 -8.41
N LEU A 104 -7.53 -0.70 -7.11
CA LEU A 104 -6.55 -0.55 -6.04
C LEU A 104 -5.64 -1.77 -5.92
N ARG A 105 -4.34 -1.50 -5.76
CA ARG A 105 -3.32 -2.49 -5.40
C ARG A 105 -2.53 -2.00 -4.20
N ILE A 106 -2.47 -2.82 -3.15
CA ILE A 106 -1.73 -2.52 -1.93
C ILE A 106 -0.37 -3.22 -2.04
N LEU A 107 0.70 -2.42 -2.02
CA LEU A 107 2.05 -2.96 -2.05
C LEU A 107 2.45 -3.49 -0.67
N SER A 108 3.24 -4.54 -0.63
CA SER A 108 3.59 -5.24 0.61
C SER A 108 5.01 -5.81 0.54
N GLY A 109 5.79 -5.62 1.60
CA GLY A 109 7.10 -6.27 1.70
C GLY A 109 6.99 -7.78 1.84
N PHE A 110 5.91 -8.27 2.46
CA PHE A 110 5.67 -9.69 2.74
C PHE A 110 4.89 -10.41 1.63
N TYR A 111 3.80 -9.83 1.14
CA TYR A 111 2.93 -10.42 0.12
C TYR A 111 3.20 -9.90 -1.31
N GLY A 112 4.10 -8.92 -1.48
CA GLY A 112 4.41 -8.28 -2.75
C GLY A 112 3.35 -7.27 -3.18
N ILE A 113 2.26 -7.73 -3.75
CA ILE A 113 1.11 -6.92 -4.19
C ILE A 113 -0.19 -7.64 -3.83
N LEU A 114 -1.18 -6.89 -3.40
CA LEU A 114 -2.48 -7.38 -2.93
C LEU A 114 -3.62 -6.65 -3.61
N LYS A 115 -4.68 -7.36 -3.92
CA LYS A 115 -6.01 -6.77 -4.14
C LYS A 115 -6.66 -6.49 -2.79
N PRO A 116 -7.60 -5.54 -2.70
CA PRO A 116 -8.27 -5.18 -1.44
C PRO A 116 -8.88 -6.33 -0.67
N MET A 117 -9.52 -7.27 -1.37
CA MET A 117 -10.21 -8.40 -0.75
C MET A 117 -9.38 -9.69 -0.72
N ASP A 118 -8.08 -9.63 -1.00
CA ASP A 118 -7.17 -10.75 -0.77
C ASP A 118 -7.05 -11.03 0.72
N GLY A 119 -7.11 -12.32 1.08
CA GLY A 119 -7.02 -12.76 2.46
C GLY A 119 -5.59 -12.69 2.99
N VAL A 120 -5.39 -11.98 4.08
CA VAL A 120 -4.07 -11.83 4.71
C VAL A 120 -4.09 -12.16 6.19
N SER A 121 -2.99 -12.71 6.69
CA SER A 121 -2.66 -12.78 8.11
C SER A 121 -1.82 -11.55 8.51
N PRO A 122 -2.02 -10.99 9.71
CA PRO A 122 -1.19 -9.89 10.21
C PRO A 122 0.29 -10.26 10.26
N TYR A 123 1.13 -9.38 9.75
CA TYR A 123 2.59 -9.52 9.69
C TYR A 123 3.29 -8.19 9.99
N ARG A 124 4.62 -8.22 10.12
CA ARG A 124 5.48 -7.04 10.16
C ARG A 124 6.67 -7.24 9.24
N LEU A 125 6.68 -6.59 8.09
CA LEU A 125 7.84 -6.54 7.20
C LEU A 125 7.70 -5.35 6.24
N GLU A 126 8.56 -4.37 6.37
CA GLU A 126 8.62 -3.20 5.50
C GLU A 126 9.43 -3.50 4.24
N MET A 127 9.14 -2.87 3.11
CA MET A 127 9.82 -3.15 1.85
C MET A 127 11.32 -2.82 1.91
N GLN A 128 11.69 -1.81 2.69
CA GLN A 128 13.09 -1.40 2.90
C GLN A 128 13.85 -2.27 3.91
N ALA A 129 13.21 -3.27 4.53
CA ALA A 129 13.86 -4.15 5.47
C ALA A 129 15.05 -4.87 4.82
N LYS A 130 16.16 -4.98 5.56
CA LYS A 130 17.41 -5.60 5.09
C LYS A 130 17.33 -7.12 5.23
N LEU A 131 16.38 -7.73 4.51
CA LEU A 131 16.18 -9.17 4.48
C LEU A 131 16.84 -9.74 3.21
N GLU A 132 17.85 -10.57 3.41
CA GLU A 132 18.41 -11.42 2.36
C GLU A 132 17.54 -12.68 2.23
N ILE A 133 17.15 -13.01 1.00
CA ILE A 133 16.27 -14.15 0.73
C ILE A 133 16.50 -14.71 -0.68
N CYS A 134 16.61 -16.03 -0.78
CA CYS A 134 16.79 -16.73 -2.06
C CYS A 134 17.90 -16.13 -2.94
N GLY A 135 19.02 -15.74 -2.36
CA GLY A 135 20.15 -15.12 -3.07
C GLY A 135 19.96 -13.62 -3.40
N ALA A 136 18.80 -13.05 -3.12
CA ALA A 136 18.56 -11.62 -3.29
C ALA A 136 19.00 -10.85 -2.04
N LYS A 137 19.74 -9.76 -2.22
CA LYS A 137 20.31 -8.93 -1.14
C LYS A 137 19.28 -8.13 -0.31
N ASN A 138 18.06 -8.00 -0.78
CA ASN A 138 16.95 -7.31 -0.10
C ASN A 138 15.63 -7.59 -0.83
N LEU A 139 14.51 -7.13 -0.25
CA LEU A 139 13.18 -7.33 -0.81
C LEU A 139 12.97 -6.64 -2.17
N TYR A 140 13.60 -5.50 -2.45
CA TYR A 140 13.52 -4.87 -3.78
C TYR A 140 14.11 -5.77 -4.87
N ALA A 141 15.25 -6.40 -4.58
CA ALA A 141 15.87 -7.35 -5.51
C ALA A 141 15.09 -8.67 -5.60
N TYR A 142 14.51 -9.12 -4.47
CA TYR A 142 13.69 -10.33 -4.43
C TYR A 142 12.42 -10.21 -5.25
N TRP A 143 11.67 -9.11 -5.08
CA TRP A 143 10.45 -8.87 -5.84
C TRP A 143 10.74 -8.54 -7.31
N GLY A 144 11.82 -7.81 -7.59
CA GLY A 144 12.22 -7.46 -8.95
C GLY A 144 11.10 -6.73 -9.69
N ASP A 145 10.91 -7.08 -10.95
CA ASP A 145 9.88 -6.53 -11.84
C ASP A 145 8.51 -7.24 -11.72
N ARG A 146 8.43 -8.30 -10.90
CA ARG A 146 7.20 -9.10 -10.76
C ARG A 146 6.00 -8.31 -10.28
N LEU A 147 6.23 -7.35 -9.37
CA LEU A 147 5.15 -6.49 -8.86
C LEU A 147 4.62 -5.55 -9.94
N TYR A 148 5.49 -5.01 -10.77
CA TYR A 148 5.10 -4.19 -11.91
C TYR A 148 4.31 -5.00 -12.95
N ARG A 149 4.77 -6.21 -13.28
CA ARG A 149 4.07 -7.08 -14.25
C ARG A 149 2.67 -7.46 -13.77
N GLU A 150 2.49 -7.74 -12.47
CA GLU A 150 1.19 -8.05 -11.87
C GLU A 150 0.30 -6.80 -11.76
N LEU A 151 0.90 -5.63 -11.56
CA LEU A 151 0.16 -4.36 -11.47
C LEU A 151 -0.44 -3.95 -12.80
N ARG A 152 0.32 -4.11 -13.89
CA ARG A 152 0.01 -3.53 -15.20
C ARG A 152 -1.28 -4.12 -15.78
N ASP A 153 -2.14 -3.24 -16.30
CA ASP A 153 -3.32 -3.60 -17.09
C ASP A 153 -3.23 -3.03 -18.52
N SER A 154 -4.29 -3.24 -19.32
CA SER A 154 -4.35 -2.76 -20.71
C SER A 154 -4.38 -1.25 -20.84
N SER A 155 -4.73 -0.50 -19.80
CA SER A 155 -4.76 0.97 -19.83
C SER A 155 -3.36 1.58 -19.81
N GLY A 156 -2.38 0.90 -19.21
CA GLY A 156 -1.05 1.44 -18.95
C GLY A 156 -1.04 2.63 -17.97
N ILE A 157 -2.16 2.95 -17.32
CA ILE A 157 -2.27 4.11 -16.40
C ILE A 157 -2.08 3.65 -14.96
N ILE A 158 -1.13 4.28 -14.26
CA ILE A 158 -0.83 4.00 -12.85
C ILE A 158 -0.88 5.29 -12.05
N VAL A 159 -1.77 5.37 -11.08
CA VAL A 159 -1.87 6.45 -10.10
C VAL A 159 -1.13 6.06 -8.82
N ASN A 160 -0.09 6.79 -8.49
CA ASN A 160 0.72 6.53 -7.31
C ASN A 160 0.24 7.33 -6.09
N LEU A 161 -0.32 6.63 -5.13
CA LEU A 161 -0.62 7.09 -3.77
C LEU A 161 0.29 6.42 -2.72
N ALA A 162 1.28 5.64 -3.16
CA ALA A 162 2.24 5.00 -2.26
C ALA A 162 3.33 5.97 -1.80
N SER A 163 4.03 5.61 -0.73
CA SER A 163 5.24 6.30 -0.29
C SER A 163 6.42 5.99 -1.21
N LYS A 164 7.44 6.84 -1.18
CA LYS A 164 8.68 6.63 -1.95
C LYS A 164 9.31 5.25 -1.73
N GLU A 165 9.16 4.69 -0.51
CA GLU A 165 9.63 3.34 -0.18
C GLU A 165 9.00 2.29 -1.08
N TYR A 166 7.68 2.33 -1.23
CA TYR A 166 6.93 1.33 -2.00
C TYR A 166 6.85 1.65 -3.49
N ALA A 167 6.75 2.93 -3.86
CA ALA A 167 6.72 3.38 -5.25
C ALA A 167 7.95 2.90 -6.06
N LYS A 168 9.12 2.84 -5.44
CA LYS A 168 10.37 2.32 -6.05
C LYS A 168 10.25 0.91 -6.62
N CYS A 169 9.34 0.07 -6.08
CA CYS A 169 9.11 -1.28 -6.59
C CYS A 169 8.48 -1.28 -7.98
N ILE A 170 7.85 -0.18 -8.36
CA ILE A 170 7.13 -0.01 -9.63
C ILE A 170 7.91 0.93 -10.55
N GLU A 171 8.32 2.11 -10.05
CA GLU A 171 8.95 3.18 -10.83
C GLU A 171 10.16 2.71 -11.64
N LYS A 172 10.96 1.81 -11.07
CA LYS A 172 12.17 1.27 -11.71
C LYS A 172 11.88 0.47 -12.99
N TYR A 173 10.67 -0.06 -13.13
CA TYR A 173 10.30 -0.99 -14.18
C TYR A 173 9.30 -0.43 -15.18
N LEU A 174 8.92 0.85 -15.04
CA LEU A 174 8.03 1.54 -15.95
C LEU A 174 8.57 1.50 -17.39
N GLN A 175 7.67 1.33 -18.34
CA GLN A 175 7.97 1.28 -19.76
C GLN A 175 7.48 2.54 -20.49
N SER A 176 7.95 2.75 -21.70
CA SER A 176 7.65 3.96 -22.49
C SER A 176 6.16 4.21 -22.77
N GLY A 177 5.34 3.14 -22.70
CA GLY A 177 3.88 3.24 -22.89
C GLY A 177 3.11 3.45 -21.59
N ASP A 178 3.77 3.51 -20.42
CA ASP A 178 3.09 3.70 -19.15
C ASP A 178 2.89 5.18 -18.84
N ARG A 179 1.69 5.51 -18.41
CA ARG A 179 1.35 6.80 -17.83
C ARG A 179 1.35 6.69 -16.31
N TYR A 180 2.44 7.11 -15.69
CA TYR A 180 2.62 7.06 -14.23
C TYR A 180 2.43 8.45 -13.64
N ILE A 181 1.44 8.60 -12.75
CA ILE A 181 1.05 9.89 -12.15
C ILE A 181 1.21 9.79 -10.63
N SER A 182 2.11 10.56 -10.05
CA SER A 182 2.28 10.67 -8.60
C SER A 182 1.41 11.78 -8.02
N CYS A 183 0.53 11.46 -7.08
CA CYS A 183 -0.24 12.45 -6.34
C CYS A 183 0.51 12.87 -5.07
N ASN A 184 0.89 14.13 -5.00
CA ASN A 184 1.63 14.72 -3.90
C ASN A 184 0.81 15.77 -3.15
N PHE A 185 0.91 15.75 -1.82
CA PHE A 185 0.11 16.58 -0.92
C PHE A 185 1.02 17.48 -0.11
N TYR A 186 0.83 18.79 -0.23
CA TYR A 186 1.61 19.81 0.44
C TYR A 186 0.72 20.73 1.28
N GLU A 187 1.31 21.30 2.32
CA GLU A 187 0.74 22.42 3.08
C GLU A 187 1.56 23.67 2.81
N GLU A 188 0.88 24.78 2.68
CA GLU A 188 1.54 26.07 2.65
C GLU A 188 1.78 26.56 4.07
N VAL A 189 3.05 26.65 4.47
CA VAL A 189 3.45 27.13 5.80
C VAL A 189 4.44 28.27 5.59
N GLN A 190 4.04 29.48 5.97
CA GLN A 190 4.86 30.70 5.83
C GLN A 190 5.40 30.88 4.39
N GLY A 191 4.54 30.68 3.39
CA GLY A 191 4.88 30.81 1.97
C GLY A 191 5.76 29.69 1.40
N LYS A 192 5.98 28.60 2.15
CA LYS A 192 6.73 27.43 1.71
C LYS A 192 5.84 26.20 1.64
N LEU A 193 6.04 25.37 0.62
CA LEU A 193 5.37 24.09 0.48
C LEU A 193 6.09 23.01 1.30
N VAL A 194 5.39 22.38 2.24
CA VAL A 194 5.93 21.37 3.14
C VAL A 194 5.06 20.11 3.08
N GLN A 195 5.70 18.95 2.98
CA GLN A 195 5.00 17.67 3.14
C GLN A 195 5.04 17.22 4.61
N LYS A 196 3.88 17.21 5.28
CA LYS A 196 3.77 16.64 6.61
C LYS A 196 3.28 15.20 6.52
N GLY A 197 4.10 14.25 6.95
CA GLY A 197 3.88 12.83 6.75
C GLY A 197 2.54 12.29 7.23
N VAL A 198 1.97 12.84 8.31
CA VAL A 198 0.64 12.46 8.82
C VAL A 198 -0.44 12.91 7.84
N TYR A 199 -0.46 14.16 7.44
CA TYR A 199 -1.46 14.71 6.52
C TYR A 199 -1.36 14.11 5.11
N CYS A 200 -0.15 13.80 4.63
CA CYS A 200 0.01 13.06 3.37
C CYS A 200 -0.65 11.68 3.43
N LYS A 201 -0.57 10.97 4.57
CA LYS A 201 -1.23 9.67 4.74
C LYS A 201 -2.74 9.82 4.77
N MET A 202 -3.26 10.81 5.50
CA MET A 202 -4.69 11.14 5.52
C MET A 202 -5.21 11.39 4.10
N ALA A 203 -4.57 12.31 3.38
CA ALA A 203 -4.96 12.70 2.03
C ALA A 203 -4.91 11.54 1.02
N ARG A 204 -3.95 10.62 1.15
CA ARG A 204 -3.89 9.40 0.32
C ARG A 204 -5.07 8.48 0.56
N GLY A 205 -5.48 8.31 1.81
CA GLY A 205 -6.68 7.53 2.16
C GLY A 205 -7.95 8.16 1.61
N GLU A 206 -8.13 9.45 1.85
CA GLU A 206 -9.25 10.24 1.31
C GLU A 206 -9.28 10.26 -0.21
N MET A 207 -8.12 10.28 -0.87
CA MET A 207 -8.05 10.23 -2.34
C MET A 207 -8.56 8.88 -2.88
N VAL A 208 -8.19 7.75 -2.27
CA VAL A 208 -8.74 6.44 -2.66
C VAL A 208 -10.25 6.42 -2.47
N ARG A 209 -10.75 6.94 -1.33
CA ARG A 209 -12.17 7.05 -1.06
C ARG A 209 -12.88 7.92 -2.09
N PHE A 210 -12.38 9.11 -2.36
CA PHE A 210 -12.90 10.04 -3.36
C PHE A 210 -12.99 9.39 -4.75
N MET A 211 -11.93 8.68 -5.16
CA MET A 211 -11.93 7.97 -6.44
C MET A 211 -13.00 6.87 -6.48
N ALA A 212 -13.19 6.13 -5.39
CA ALA A 212 -14.20 5.08 -5.31
C ALA A 212 -15.62 5.64 -5.27
N GLU A 213 -15.88 6.71 -4.52
CA GLU A 213 -17.18 7.39 -4.44
C GLU A 213 -17.62 7.95 -5.79
N ASN A 214 -16.69 8.50 -6.56
CA ASN A 214 -16.94 9.12 -7.86
C ASN A 214 -16.70 8.17 -9.05
N ARG A 215 -16.26 6.93 -8.81
CA ARG A 215 -15.95 5.91 -9.83
C ARG A 215 -15.02 6.43 -10.92
N ILE A 216 -13.94 7.07 -10.51
CA ILE A 216 -13.02 7.77 -11.41
C ILE A 216 -12.26 6.77 -12.29
N GLU A 217 -12.46 6.85 -13.60
CA GLU A 217 -11.78 6.04 -14.60
C GLU A 217 -10.64 6.81 -15.31
N GLU A 218 -10.79 8.12 -15.42
CA GLU A 218 -9.82 8.98 -16.07
C GLU A 218 -9.01 9.78 -15.04
N PRO A 219 -7.68 9.79 -15.12
CA PRO A 219 -6.84 10.43 -14.12
C PRO A 219 -7.03 11.96 -14.04
N GLU A 220 -7.55 12.60 -15.09
CA GLU A 220 -7.89 14.02 -15.09
C GLU A 220 -8.95 14.39 -14.06
N GLU A 221 -9.88 13.49 -13.79
CA GLU A 221 -10.96 13.69 -12.82
C GLU A 221 -10.44 13.75 -11.38
N ILE A 222 -9.26 13.16 -11.11
CA ILE A 222 -8.58 13.24 -9.81
C ILE A 222 -8.30 14.70 -9.42
N ARG A 223 -8.13 15.60 -10.39
CA ARG A 223 -7.90 17.03 -10.17
C ARG A 223 -9.03 17.73 -9.42
N GLN A 224 -10.24 17.13 -9.42
CA GLN A 224 -11.39 17.64 -8.69
C GLN A 224 -11.33 17.36 -7.18
N PHE A 225 -10.37 16.57 -6.72
CA PHE A 225 -10.19 16.28 -5.29
C PHE A 225 -10.05 17.55 -4.47
N SER A 226 -10.95 17.71 -3.50
CA SER A 226 -11.02 18.92 -2.66
C SER A 226 -11.35 18.61 -1.20
N VAL A 227 -10.85 17.46 -0.70
CA VAL A 227 -11.10 17.01 0.67
C VAL A 227 -10.01 17.56 1.62
N MET A 228 -10.34 17.75 2.90
CA MET A 228 -9.44 18.25 3.94
C MET A 228 -8.77 19.61 3.61
N GLY A 229 -9.39 20.42 2.77
CA GLY A 229 -8.84 21.72 2.36
C GLY A 229 -7.76 21.65 1.26
N TYR A 230 -7.43 20.45 0.78
CA TYR A 230 -6.55 20.31 -0.37
C TYR A 230 -7.23 20.78 -1.66
N ARG A 231 -6.46 21.36 -2.57
CA ARG A 231 -6.89 21.76 -3.91
C ARG A 231 -5.79 21.42 -4.90
N PHE A 232 -6.16 20.96 -6.08
CA PHE A 232 -5.24 20.78 -7.19
C PHE A 232 -4.58 22.10 -7.57
N SER A 233 -3.28 22.08 -7.79
CA SER A 233 -2.51 23.25 -8.24
C SER A 233 -2.00 23.00 -9.64
N GLU A 234 -2.61 23.61 -10.64
CA GLU A 234 -2.20 23.47 -12.03
C GLU A 234 -0.80 24.04 -12.26
N ALA A 235 -0.49 25.16 -11.62
CA ALA A 235 0.81 25.83 -11.76
C ALA A 235 2.01 25.01 -11.22
N LEU A 236 1.76 24.07 -10.30
CA LEU A 236 2.78 23.24 -9.67
C LEU A 236 2.79 21.81 -10.24
N SER A 237 1.76 21.43 -10.97
CA SER A 237 1.57 20.07 -11.47
C SER A 237 2.15 19.88 -12.87
N SER A 238 2.33 18.63 -13.24
CA SER A 238 2.73 18.20 -14.58
C SER A 238 1.92 16.98 -15.00
N GLU A 239 2.16 16.44 -16.19
CA GLU A 239 1.54 15.19 -16.65
C GLU A 239 1.91 13.98 -15.80
N LYS A 240 3.06 14.01 -15.10
CA LYS A 240 3.58 12.93 -14.26
C LYS A 240 3.37 13.15 -12.76
N GLU A 241 3.00 14.37 -12.36
CA GLU A 241 2.91 14.73 -10.95
C GLU A 241 1.74 15.68 -10.71
N TYR A 242 0.75 15.21 -9.95
CA TYR A 242 -0.39 16.00 -9.52
C TYR A 242 -0.14 16.53 -8.11
N ILE A 243 -0.07 17.85 -7.98
CA ILE A 243 0.21 18.55 -6.74
C ILE A 243 -1.09 19.08 -6.15
N PHE A 244 -1.35 18.68 -4.92
CA PHE A 244 -2.47 19.17 -4.13
C PHE A 244 -1.95 20.00 -2.97
N VAL A 245 -2.43 21.23 -2.84
CA VAL A 245 -1.98 22.17 -1.81
C VAL A 245 -3.14 22.46 -0.85
N ARG A 246 -2.84 22.39 0.43
CA ARG A 246 -3.71 22.83 1.53
C ARG A 246 -3.18 24.16 2.06
N LYS A 247 -4.05 25.15 2.12
CA LYS A 247 -3.81 26.46 2.74
C LYS A 247 -4.24 26.47 4.19
#